data_6b4a27018b48a035cf25c5d4265c3e9a
#
_entry.id   6b4a27018b48a035cf25c5d4265c3e9a
#
_cell.length_a   1.000
_cell.length_b   1.000
_cell.length_c   1.000
_cell.angle_alpha   90.00
_cell.angle_beta   90.00
_cell.angle_gamma   90.00
#
_symmetry.space_group_name_H-M   'P 1'
#
loop_
_entity.id
_entity.type
_entity.pdbx_description
1 polymer ?
#
loop_
_entity_poly.entity_id
_entity_poly.type
_entity_poly.pdbx_seq_one_letter_code
_entity_poly.pdbx_strand_id
1 'polypeptide(L)'
;MNLTTNINENFENNICVKCGMCCDGTLFNWANIEPDEILDELFREEIIKTNQKGKIAFSLPCSYLNGCVCSIYNSEKPKRPLVCGKFKCKLLLKQQAGTVSYDEAILLIEKTKQLAQKNDALISDALPKSAALSTSKKIKALKNEFESAPNQAEFRKQYGPVLLNSFAFETWLKKHFINQPKKNKA
;
A
#
# COMPACT_ATOMS: atom_id res chain seq x y z
N MET A 1 13.92 1.36 -37.02
CA MET A 1 14.45 0.89 -35.71
C MET A 1 13.32 0.97 -34.72
N ASN A 2 12.84 -0.18 -34.26
CA ASN A 2 11.56 -0.33 -33.53
C ASN A 2 11.66 0.20 -32.09
N LEU A 3 11.15 1.39 -31.84
CA LEU A 3 10.97 1.97 -30.49
C LEU A 3 9.77 1.36 -29.71
N THR A 4 8.92 0.59 -30.38
CA THR A 4 7.71 0.01 -29.78
C THR A 4 7.95 -1.25 -28.94
N THR A 5 9.03 -1.99 -29.15
CA THR A 5 9.33 -3.24 -28.44
C THR A 5 9.82 -3.02 -27.00
N ASN A 6 10.55 -1.93 -26.74
CA ASN A 6 11.14 -1.68 -25.42
C ASN A 6 10.13 -1.23 -24.33
N ILE A 7 8.97 -0.69 -24.71
CA ILE A 7 7.96 -0.20 -23.76
C ILE A 7 7.13 -1.37 -23.20
N ASN A 8 6.82 -2.34 -24.04
CA ASN A 8 6.01 -3.51 -23.64
C ASN A 8 6.79 -4.48 -22.76
N GLU A 9 8.05 -4.77 -23.07
CA GLU A 9 8.89 -5.66 -22.24
C GLU A 9 9.13 -5.11 -20.83
N ASN A 10 9.33 -3.79 -20.68
CA ASN A 10 9.46 -3.16 -19.36
C ASN A 10 8.16 -3.19 -18.53
N PHE A 11 7.00 -3.23 -19.19
CA PHE A 11 5.72 -3.28 -18.50
C PHE A 11 5.40 -4.70 -18.01
N GLU A 12 5.64 -5.72 -18.83
CA GLU A 12 5.37 -7.13 -18.51
C GLU A 12 6.25 -7.65 -17.37
N ASN A 13 7.52 -7.24 -17.33
CA ASN A 13 8.48 -7.62 -16.30
C ASN A 13 8.47 -6.70 -15.06
N ASN A 14 7.55 -5.75 -14.98
CA ASN A 14 7.44 -4.85 -13.84
C ASN A 14 6.55 -5.45 -12.75
N ILE A 15 7.15 -5.87 -11.64
CA ILE A 15 6.42 -6.47 -10.52
C ILE A 15 5.35 -5.54 -9.93
N CYS A 16 5.46 -4.22 -10.08
CA CYS A 16 4.47 -3.27 -9.57
C CYS A 16 3.12 -3.42 -10.28
N VAL A 17 3.13 -3.75 -11.59
CA VAL A 17 1.92 -3.96 -12.39
C VAL A 17 1.15 -5.21 -11.97
N LYS A 18 1.86 -6.20 -11.42
CA LYS A 18 1.25 -7.43 -10.87
C LYS A 18 0.89 -7.27 -9.39
N CYS A 19 1.50 -6.31 -8.71
CA CYS A 19 1.38 -6.12 -7.26
C CYS A 19 0.15 -5.28 -6.88
N GLY A 20 0.10 -4.01 -7.22
CA GLY A 20 -0.97 -3.07 -6.87
C GLY A 20 -1.05 -2.64 -5.40
N MET A 21 -0.34 -3.30 -4.47
CA MET A 21 -0.51 -3.12 -3.02
C MET A 21 -0.19 -1.70 -2.49
N CYS A 22 0.56 -0.90 -3.24
CA CYS A 22 0.74 0.52 -2.91
C CYS A 22 -0.53 1.33 -3.18
N CYS A 23 -1.30 0.92 -4.20
CA CYS A 23 -2.46 1.64 -4.70
C CYS A 23 -3.78 1.15 -4.11
N ASP A 24 -3.89 -0.13 -3.71
CA ASP A 24 -5.10 -0.72 -3.13
C ASP A 24 -5.28 -0.43 -1.63
N GLY A 25 -4.31 0.26 -1.01
CA GLY A 25 -4.36 0.57 0.41
C GLY A 25 -3.91 -0.57 1.32
N THR A 26 -3.23 -1.60 0.80
CA THR A 26 -2.61 -2.65 1.61
C THR A 26 -1.38 -2.12 2.37
N LEU A 27 -0.50 -1.37 1.70
CA LEU A 27 0.73 -0.86 2.30
C LEU A 27 0.56 0.50 2.98
N PHE A 28 -0.32 1.36 2.45
CA PHE A 28 -0.45 2.76 2.87
C PHE A 28 -1.92 3.19 2.94
N ASN A 29 -2.20 4.19 3.79
CA ASN A 29 -3.53 4.82 3.89
C ASN A 29 -3.70 5.97 2.90
N TRP A 30 -2.59 6.60 2.52
CA TRP A 30 -2.53 7.76 1.63
C TRP A 30 -1.18 7.83 0.92
N ALA A 31 -1.12 8.58 -0.16
CA ALA A 31 0.10 8.94 -0.85
C ALA A 31 0.29 10.46 -0.83
N ASN A 32 1.46 10.92 -0.39
CA ASN A 32 1.77 12.34 -0.30
C ASN A 32 2.04 12.91 -1.70
N ILE A 33 1.60 14.15 -1.91
CA ILE A 33 1.83 14.94 -3.12
C ILE A 33 2.95 15.94 -2.80
N GLU A 34 3.85 16.17 -3.75
CA GLU A 34 4.88 17.19 -3.60
C GLU A 34 4.24 18.59 -3.62
N PRO A 35 4.73 19.56 -2.82
CA PRO A 35 4.09 20.88 -2.68
C PRO A 35 3.91 21.64 -4.00
N ASP A 36 4.86 21.52 -4.90
CA ASP A 36 4.90 22.24 -6.18
C ASP A 36 4.36 21.40 -7.36
N GLU A 37 3.74 20.26 -7.06
CA GLU A 37 3.24 19.35 -8.07
C GLU A 37 1.92 19.87 -8.65
N ILE A 38 1.90 20.13 -9.96
CA ILE A 38 0.69 20.45 -10.70
C ILE A 38 -0.03 19.13 -10.99
N LEU A 39 -1.16 18.94 -10.34
CA LEU A 39 -2.04 17.79 -10.57
C LEU A 39 -3.11 18.15 -11.58
N ASP A 40 -3.45 17.18 -12.43
CA ASP A 40 -4.63 17.28 -13.28
C ASP A 40 -5.91 17.39 -12.44
N GLU A 41 -6.95 18.05 -13.00
CA GLU A 41 -8.21 18.33 -12.28
C GLU A 41 -8.83 17.08 -11.67
N LEU A 42 -8.76 15.93 -12.37
CA LEU A 42 -9.26 14.64 -11.87
C LEU A 42 -8.61 14.19 -10.55
N PHE A 43 -7.33 14.50 -10.34
CA PHE A 43 -6.68 14.25 -9.05
C PHE A 43 -7.04 15.29 -7.99
N ARG A 44 -7.44 16.50 -8.38
CA ARG A 44 -7.80 17.56 -7.43
C ARG A 44 -9.08 17.25 -6.67
N GLU A 45 -10.04 16.59 -7.30
CA GLU A 45 -11.28 16.17 -6.66
C GLU A 45 -11.09 15.09 -5.61
N GLU A 46 -10.05 14.24 -5.79
CA GLU A 46 -9.68 13.18 -4.86
C GLU A 46 -8.65 13.62 -3.81
N ILE A 47 -8.12 14.82 -3.92
CA ILE A 47 -7.19 15.36 -2.94
C ILE A 47 -7.89 15.50 -1.61
N ILE A 48 -7.59 14.60 -0.76
CA ILE A 48 -7.99 14.68 0.62
C ILE A 48 -6.88 15.36 1.39
N LYS A 49 -7.10 16.65 1.73
CA LYS A 49 -6.64 17.31 2.95
C LYS A 49 -5.22 16.94 3.44
N THR A 50 -4.61 17.86 4.07
CA THR A 50 -3.36 17.71 4.82
C THR A 50 -3.40 16.44 5.68
N ASN A 51 -2.41 15.57 5.51
CA ASN A 51 -2.17 14.49 6.47
C ASN A 51 -1.79 15.10 7.83
N GLN A 52 -1.61 14.26 8.86
CA GLN A 52 -1.22 14.69 10.22
C GLN A 52 0.04 15.57 10.31
N LYS A 53 0.81 15.68 9.22
CA LYS A 53 2.02 16.53 9.10
C LYS A 53 1.81 17.77 8.22
N GLY A 54 0.56 18.11 7.90
CA GLY A 54 0.25 19.27 7.06
C GLY A 54 0.55 19.09 5.57
N LYS A 55 0.92 17.88 5.11
CA LYS A 55 1.22 17.59 3.71
C LYS A 55 -0.07 17.26 2.95
N ILE A 56 -0.14 17.73 1.72
CA ILE A 56 -1.22 17.36 0.80
C ILE A 56 -1.04 15.88 0.41
N ALA A 57 -2.13 15.13 0.40
CA ALA A 57 -2.12 13.71 0.09
C ALA A 57 -3.46 13.28 -0.52
N PHE A 58 -3.47 12.21 -1.30
CA PHE A 58 -4.70 11.54 -1.71
C PHE A 58 -4.88 10.22 -0.95
N SER A 59 -6.15 9.84 -0.76
CA SER A 59 -6.51 8.63 -0.04
C SER A 59 -6.30 7.37 -0.89
N LEU A 60 -6.05 6.25 -0.22
CA LEU A 60 -6.02 4.94 -0.85
C LEU A 60 -7.21 4.10 -0.33
N PRO A 61 -7.78 3.22 -1.16
CA PRO A 61 -7.38 2.84 -2.53
C PRO A 61 -7.45 4.00 -3.52
N CYS A 62 -6.58 3.94 -4.54
CA CYS A 62 -6.56 4.91 -5.63
C CYS A 62 -7.64 4.57 -6.67
N SER A 63 -8.46 5.54 -7.09
CA SER A 63 -9.53 5.37 -8.08
C SER A 63 -9.03 4.98 -9.47
N TYR A 64 -7.76 5.27 -9.78
CA TYR A 64 -7.14 4.82 -11.04
C TYR A 64 -6.61 3.37 -10.99
N LEU A 65 -6.81 2.65 -9.88
CA LEU A 65 -6.45 1.24 -9.80
C LEU A 65 -7.57 0.37 -10.37
N ASN A 66 -7.25 -0.42 -11.38
CA ASN A 66 -8.13 -1.45 -11.94
C ASN A 66 -7.50 -2.83 -11.72
N GLY A 67 -8.06 -3.61 -10.81
CA GLY A 67 -7.43 -4.84 -10.31
C GLY A 67 -6.10 -4.54 -9.63
N CYS A 68 -4.97 -4.88 -10.24
CA CYS A 68 -3.63 -4.51 -9.76
C CYS A 68 -2.90 -3.53 -10.69
N VAL A 69 -3.55 -3.09 -11.77
CA VAL A 69 -2.96 -2.23 -12.80
C VAL A 69 -3.45 -0.79 -12.65
N CYS A 70 -2.53 0.17 -12.68
CA CYS A 70 -2.86 1.59 -12.72
C CYS A 70 -3.32 1.97 -14.13
N SER A 71 -4.57 2.44 -14.30
CA SER A 71 -5.14 2.82 -15.60
C SER A 71 -4.42 4.00 -16.26
N ILE A 72 -3.72 4.81 -15.45
CA ILE A 72 -2.93 5.96 -15.91
C ILE A 72 -1.41 5.71 -15.84
N TYR A 73 -0.98 4.43 -15.84
CA TYR A 73 0.43 4.09 -15.65
C TYR A 73 1.36 4.77 -16.66
N ASN A 74 0.97 4.79 -17.93
CA ASN A 74 1.69 5.41 -19.05
C ASN A 74 0.91 6.58 -19.66
N SER A 75 -0.10 7.12 -18.96
CA SER A 75 -0.91 8.23 -19.48
C SER A 75 -0.14 9.55 -19.42
N GLU A 76 -0.29 10.35 -20.47
CA GLU A 76 0.18 11.73 -20.46
C GLU A 76 -0.82 12.67 -19.76
N LYS A 77 -2.13 12.34 -19.86
CA LYS A 77 -3.25 13.05 -19.22
C LYS A 77 -4.35 12.05 -18.82
N PRO A 78 -4.71 11.93 -17.54
CA PRO A 78 -4.05 12.58 -16.39
C PRO A 78 -2.67 11.97 -16.11
N LYS A 79 -1.72 12.81 -15.73
CA LYS A 79 -0.37 12.39 -15.37
C LYS A 79 -0.36 11.81 -13.97
N ARG A 80 0.34 10.70 -13.77
CA ARG A 80 0.52 10.12 -12.44
C ARG A 80 1.25 11.08 -11.49
N PRO A 81 0.81 11.16 -10.22
CA PRO A 81 1.57 11.87 -9.19
C PRO A 81 3.02 11.39 -9.11
N LEU A 82 3.95 12.32 -8.85
CA LEU A 82 5.39 12.03 -8.78
C LEU A 82 5.71 10.91 -7.79
N VAL A 83 5.01 10.87 -6.66
CA VAL A 83 5.17 9.82 -5.65
C VAL A 83 4.98 8.42 -6.23
N CYS A 84 4.04 8.24 -7.18
CA CYS A 84 3.77 6.94 -7.80
C CYS A 84 4.92 6.42 -8.66
N GLY A 85 5.73 7.34 -9.22
CA GLY A 85 6.94 7.00 -9.98
C GLY A 85 8.20 6.91 -9.14
N LYS A 86 8.30 7.73 -8.09
CA LYS A 86 9.49 7.82 -7.22
C LYS A 86 9.54 6.73 -6.15
N PHE A 87 8.39 6.27 -5.66
CA PHE A 87 8.36 5.28 -4.59
C PHE A 87 8.81 3.91 -5.07
N LYS A 88 9.79 3.34 -4.39
CA LYS A 88 10.27 1.96 -4.60
C LYS A 88 10.22 1.22 -3.27
N CYS A 89 9.41 0.15 -3.22
CA CYS A 89 9.36 -0.71 -2.04
C CYS A 89 10.62 -1.59 -1.93
N LYS A 90 10.84 -2.19 -0.76
CA LYS A 90 11.99 -3.09 -0.56
C LYS A 90 12.06 -4.22 -1.57
N LEU A 91 10.91 -4.84 -1.91
CA LEU A 91 10.87 -5.96 -2.85
C LEU A 91 11.32 -5.50 -4.24
N LEU A 92 10.81 -4.36 -4.73
CA LEU A 92 11.23 -3.80 -6.01
C LEU A 92 12.72 -3.47 -6.04
N LEU A 93 13.25 -2.86 -4.96
CA LEU A 93 14.69 -2.57 -4.86
C LEU A 93 15.53 -3.85 -4.89
N LYS A 94 15.13 -4.92 -4.21
CA LYS A 94 15.82 -6.21 -4.22
C LYS A 94 15.79 -6.88 -5.59
N GLN A 95 14.63 -6.83 -6.27
CA GLN A 95 14.48 -7.37 -7.61
C GLN A 95 15.34 -6.60 -8.62
N GLN A 96 15.36 -5.26 -8.55
CA GLN A 96 16.22 -4.41 -9.38
C GLN A 96 17.72 -4.63 -9.12
N ALA A 97 18.10 -4.97 -7.89
CA ALA A 97 19.47 -5.32 -7.51
C ALA A 97 19.84 -6.78 -7.83
N GLY A 98 18.94 -7.58 -8.40
CA GLY A 98 19.18 -8.98 -8.72
C GLY A 98 19.28 -9.91 -7.50
N THR A 99 18.96 -9.44 -6.29
CA THR A 99 18.98 -10.24 -5.05
C THR A 99 17.71 -11.05 -4.82
N VAL A 100 16.67 -10.79 -5.61
CA VAL A 100 15.42 -11.55 -5.69
C VAL A 100 15.06 -11.62 -7.17
N SER A 101 14.80 -12.81 -7.68
CA SER A 101 14.35 -13.01 -9.06
C SER A 101 12.93 -12.47 -9.27
N TYR A 102 12.51 -12.34 -10.53
CA TYR A 102 11.14 -11.94 -10.86
C TYR A 102 10.12 -12.93 -10.29
N ASP A 103 10.33 -14.23 -10.49
CA ASP A 103 9.41 -15.28 -10.04
C ASP A 103 9.30 -15.34 -8.51
N GLU A 104 10.43 -15.23 -7.80
CA GLU A 104 10.41 -15.10 -6.33
C GLU A 104 9.65 -13.87 -5.86
N ALA A 105 9.79 -12.75 -6.56
CA ALA A 105 9.05 -11.54 -6.23
C ALA A 105 7.54 -11.71 -6.44
N ILE A 106 7.12 -12.37 -7.52
CA ILE A 106 5.70 -12.69 -7.78
C ILE A 106 5.14 -13.60 -6.68
N LEU A 107 5.84 -14.68 -6.31
CA LEU A 107 5.42 -15.55 -5.23
C LEU A 107 5.27 -14.82 -3.88
N LEU A 108 6.19 -13.90 -3.58
CA LEU A 108 6.08 -13.04 -2.39
C LEU A 108 4.86 -12.10 -2.44
N ILE A 109 4.55 -11.56 -3.61
CA ILE A 109 3.37 -10.71 -3.82
C ILE A 109 2.10 -11.52 -3.59
N GLU A 110 1.96 -12.68 -4.21
CA GLU A 110 0.80 -13.56 -4.09
C GLU A 110 0.57 -13.98 -2.63
N LYS A 111 1.64 -14.45 -1.97
CA LYS A 111 1.57 -14.79 -0.55
C LYS A 111 1.12 -13.60 0.31
N THR A 112 1.61 -12.41 0.01
CA THR A 112 1.24 -11.21 0.76
C THR A 112 -0.22 -10.85 0.55
N LYS A 113 -0.75 -10.98 -0.67
CA LYS A 113 -2.17 -10.78 -0.96
C LYS A 113 -3.05 -11.77 -0.20
N GLN A 114 -2.66 -13.05 -0.13
CA GLN A 114 -3.37 -14.06 0.66
C GLN A 114 -3.38 -13.73 2.17
N LEU A 115 -2.22 -13.30 2.70
CA LEU A 115 -2.13 -12.87 4.09
C LEU A 115 -2.97 -11.61 4.37
N ALA A 116 -3.01 -10.65 3.43
CA ALA A 116 -3.86 -9.48 3.53
C ALA A 116 -5.35 -9.85 3.56
N GLN A 117 -5.82 -10.71 2.65
CA GLN A 117 -7.19 -11.19 2.61
C GLN A 117 -7.60 -11.88 3.92
N LYS A 118 -6.74 -12.76 4.45
CA LYS A 118 -6.98 -13.43 5.74
C LYS A 118 -7.08 -12.41 6.88
N ASN A 119 -6.15 -11.46 6.93
CA ASN A 119 -6.14 -10.42 7.95
C ASN A 119 -7.38 -9.54 7.87
N ASP A 120 -7.77 -9.15 6.66
CA ASP A 120 -8.95 -8.32 6.40
C ASP A 120 -10.27 -9.00 6.80
N ALA A 121 -10.40 -10.30 6.54
CA ALA A 121 -11.55 -11.08 6.97
C ALA A 121 -11.64 -11.10 8.50
N LEU A 122 -10.55 -11.44 9.18
CA LEU A 122 -10.50 -11.50 10.65
C LEU A 122 -10.84 -10.16 11.30
N ILE A 123 -10.33 -9.03 10.74
CA ILE A 123 -10.65 -7.70 11.27
C ILE A 123 -12.11 -7.34 10.98
N SER A 124 -12.61 -7.66 9.80
CA SER A 124 -14.01 -7.35 9.43
C SER A 124 -15.01 -8.11 10.27
N ASP A 125 -14.73 -9.37 10.63
CA ASP A 125 -15.53 -10.18 11.54
C ASP A 125 -15.52 -9.61 12.97
N ALA A 126 -14.35 -9.17 13.45
CA ALA A 126 -14.19 -8.57 14.77
C ALA A 126 -14.76 -7.14 14.84
N LEU A 127 -14.63 -6.37 13.76
CA LEU A 127 -15.05 -4.97 13.65
C LEU A 127 -15.87 -4.76 12.36
N PRO A 128 -17.15 -5.11 12.31
CA PRO A 128 -17.96 -5.04 11.09
C PRO A 128 -18.01 -3.65 10.44
N LYS A 129 -17.91 -2.57 11.24
CA LYS A 129 -17.84 -1.18 10.74
C LYS A 129 -16.61 -0.93 9.85
N SER A 130 -15.58 -1.77 9.96
CA SER A 130 -14.36 -1.66 9.16
C SER A 130 -14.43 -2.39 7.81
N ALA A 131 -15.48 -3.15 7.52
CA ALA A 131 -15.56 -4.07 6.38
C ALA A 131 -15.25 -3.40 5.03
N ALA A 132 -15.73 -2.17 4.81
CA ALA A 132 -15.49 -1.39 3.58
C ALA A 132 -14.11 -0.69 3.52
N LEU A 133 -13.30 -0.79 4.55
CA LEU A 133 -11.99 -0.13 4.61
C LEU A 133 -10.91 -0.94 3.89
N SER A 134 -9.88 -0.28 3.39
CA SER A 134 -8.66 -0.93 2.90
C SER A 134 -7.86 -1.57 4.04
N THR A 135 -7.00 -2.52 3.72
CA THR A 135 -6.21 -3.31 4.69
C THR A 135 -5.50 -2.43 5.72
N SER A 136 -4.76 -1.42 5.29
CA SER A 136 -4.04 -0.56 6.25
C SER A 136 -4.98 0.30 7.11
N LYS A 137 -6.15 0.69 6.59
CA LYS A 137 -7.18 1.39 7.37
C LYS A 137 -7.87 0.47 8.38
N LYS A 138 -8.13 -0.81 8.03
CA LYS A 138 -8.64 -1.83 8.95
C LYS A 138 -7.70 -2.06 10.12
N ILE A 139 -6.40 -2.24 9.83
CA ILE A 139 -5.37 -2.40 10.86
C ILE A 139 -5.33 -1.18 11.78
N LYS A 140 -5.42 0.03 11.21
CA LYS A 140 -5.48 1.26 12.01
C LYS A 140 -6.73 1.33 12.86
N ALA A 141 -7.90 0.95 12.34
CA ALA A 141 -9.15 0.91 13.09
C ALA A 141 -9.05 -0.06 14.26
N LEU A 142 -8.53 -1.28 14.05
CA LEU A 142 -8.31 -2.26 15.12
C LEU A 142 -7.40 -1.73 16.23
N LYS A 143 -6.33 -1.03 15.88
CA LYS A 143 -5.41 -0.40 16.86
C LYS A 143 -6.10 0.70 17.64
N ASN A 144 -6.86 1.57 16.98
CA ASN A 144 -7.59 2.64 17.63
C ASN A 144 -8.63 2.08 18.63
N GLU A 145 -9.37 1.03 18.26
CA GLU A 145 -10.31 0.35 19.15
C GLU A 145 -9.60 -0.24 20.36
N PHE A 146 -8.44 -0.88 20.16
CA PHE A 146 -7.64 -1.41 21.25
C PHE A 146 -7.10 -0.31 22.19
N GLU A 147 -6.58 0.79 21.63
CA GLU A 147 -6.02 1.90 22.39
C GLU A 147 -7.11 2.66 23.18
N SER A 148 -8.32 2.76 22.63
CA SER A 148 -9.47 3.41 23.26
C SER A 148 -10.30 2.49 24.17
N ALA A 149 -10.00 1.19 24.22
CA ALA A 149 -10.77 0.23 25.01
C ALA A 149 -10.65 0.56 26.51
N PRO A 150 -11.76 0.65 27.25
CA PRO A 150 -11.74 0.91 28.71
C PRO A 150 -10.99 -0.18 29.48
N ASN A 151 -11.03 -1.40 29.00
CA ASN A 151 -10.31 -2.55 29.56
C ASN A 151 -9.55 -3.28 28.46
N GLN A 152 -8.26 -2.94 28.29
CA GLN A 152 -7.40 -3.57 27.32
C GLN A 152 -7.14 -5.06 27.57
N ALA A 153 -7.23 -5.53 28.81
CA ALA A 153 -7.06 -6.94 29.13
C ALA A 153 -8.24 -7.77 28.60
N GLU A 154 -9.46 -7.28 28.78
CA GLU A 154 -10.66 -7.90 28.23
C GLU A 154 -10.66 -7.85 26.70
N PHE A 155 -10.29 -6.73 26.11
CA PHE A 155 -10.14 -6.60 24.65
C PHE A 155 -9.13 -7.63 24.10
N ARG A 156 -7.98 -7.81 24.76
CA ARG A 156 -7.00 -8.84 24.37
C ARG A 156 -7.55 -10.24 24.49
N LYS A 157 -8.34 -10.53 25.52
CA LYS A 157 -8.97 -11.84 25.70
C LYS A 157 -9.93 -12.14 24.57
N GLN A 158 -10.73 -11.16 24.16
CA GLN A 158 -11.72 -11.29 23.09
C GLN A 158 -11.09 -11.30 21.70
N TYR A 159 -10.18 -10.38 21.40
CA TYR A 159 -9.63 -10.13 20.06
C TYR A 159 -8.13 -10.46 19.92
N GLY A 160 -7.53 -11.14 20.88
CA GLY A 160 -6.11 -11.50 20.90
C GLY A 160 -5.62 -12.18 19.62
N PRO A 161 -6.31 -13.19 19.09
CA PRO A 161 -5.92 -13.82 17.82
C PRO A 161 -5.90 -12.85 16.63
N VAL A 162 -6.85 -11.91 16.56
CA VAL A 162 -6.92 -10.89 15.49
C VAL A 162 -5.76 -9.90 15.63
N LEU A 163 -5.49 -9.43 16.85
CA LEU A 163 -4.35 -8.55 17.14
C LEU A 163 -3.01 -9.21 16.77
N LEU A 164 -2.81 -10.47 17.14
CA LEU A 164 -1.60 -11.22 16.82
C LEU A 164 -1.43 -11.43 15.31
N ASN A 165 -2.51 -11.79 14.62
CA ASN A 165 -2.49 -11.95 13.17
C ASN A 165 -2.12 -10.62 12.46
N SER A 166 -2.74 -9.51 12.89
CA SER A 166 -2.47 -8.19 12.32
C SER A 166 -1.03 -7.73 12.61
N PHE A 167 -0.50 -7.99 13.81
CA PHE A 167 0.90 -7.71 14.14
C PHE A 167 1.87 -8.54 13.30
N ALA A 168 1.60 -9.83 13.12
CA ALA A 168 2.41 -10.71 12.28
C ALA A 168 2.40 -10.25 10.82
N PHE A 169 1.24 -9.85 10.30
CA PHE A 169 1.10 -9.31 8.96
C PHE A 169 1.85 -7.98 8.77
N GLU A 170 1.74 -7.04 9.69
CA GLU A 170 2.54 -5.80 9.64
C GLU A 170 4.05 -6.07 9.69
N THR A 171 4.47 -7.05 10.49
CA THR A 171 5.88 -7.47 10.57
C THR A 171 6.35 -8.04 9.23
N TRP A 172 5.51 -8.85 8.58
CA TRP A 172 5.74 -9.34 7.22
C TRP A 172 5.88 -8.20 6.21
N LEU A 173 4.97 -7.21 6.23
CA LEU A 173 5.04 -6.04 5.34
C LEU A 173 6.33 -5.23 5.56
N LYS A 174 6.70 -4.98 6.82
CA LYS A 174 7.96 -4.28 7.16
C LYS A 174 9.19 -5.04 6.70
N LYS A 175 9.18 -6.37 6.77
CA LYS A 175 10.29 -7.21 6.31
C LYS A 175 10.48 -7.14 4.80
N HIS A 176 9.40 -7.21 4.02
CA HIS A 176 9.46 -7.45 2.58
C HIS A 176 9.18 -6.21 1.72
N PHE A 177 8.37 -5.25 2.18
CA PHE A 177 7.87 -4.16 1.34
C PHE A 177 8.20 -2.76 1.85
N ILE A 178 8.12 -2.51 3.16
CA ILE A 178 8.21 -1.17 3.72
C ILE A 178 9.66 -0.83 4.05
N ASN A 179 10.18 0.24 3.43
CA ASN A 179 11.49 0.79 3.79
C ASN A 179 11.38 1.43 5.18
N GLN A 180 12.26 1.03 6.10
CA GLN A 180 12.39 1.78 7.36
C GLN A 180 13.00 3.15 7.04
N PRO A 181 12.51 4.25 7.62
CA PRO A 181 13.19 5.51 7.52
C PRO A 181 14.64 5.30 8.02
N LYS A 182 15.60 5.78 7.23
CA LYS A 182 16.99 5.81 7.70
C LYS A 182 16.98 6.54 9.03
N LYS A 183 17.37 5.88 10.13
CA LYS A 183 17.67 6.58 11.38
C LYS A 183 18.81 7.53 11.03
N ASN A 184 18.51 8.82 10.92
CA ASN A 184 19.56 9.82 10.90
C ASN A 184 20.35 9.58 12.15
N LYS A 185 21.59 9.10 12.00
CA LYS A 185 22.54 9.12 13.11
C LYS A 185 22.75 10.61 13.42
N ALA A 186 22.28 11.02 14.60
CA ALA A 186 22.61 12.31 15.18
C ALA A 186 24.10 12.38 15.42
#